data_f6632724dc198bc726536be3af5eb86f
#
_entry.id   f6632724dc198bc726536be3af5eb86f
#
_cell.length_a   1.000
_cell.length_b   1.000
_cell.length_c   1.000
_cell.angle_alpha   90.00
_cell.angle_beta   90.00
_cell.angle_gamma   90.00
#
_symmetry.space_group_name_H-M   'P 1'
#
loop_
_entity.id
_entity.type
_entity.pdbx_description
1 polymer ?
#
loop_
_entity_poly.entity_id
_entity_poly.type
_entity_poly.pdbx_seq_one_letter_code
_entity_poly.pdbx_strand_id
1 'polypeptide(L)'
;MANKINEAVEFVINVCDDNSHGYSQVHRWGNPDYDCSSLIITAFEKSGVPVKTNGATYTGNMYNVFIKTGFVDVTKKVNLKTGEGLHYGDVLLTPNHHTEIYVGNNKLAGAHHDENGGVIGRQAGDQTGTEISVRKYYNYPWRYVLRYVDTIDKILTIDDLVNAIISGEFGNGEQRKENLYKYFQQKVNEKLRRS
;
A
#
# COMPACT_ATOMS: atom_id res chain seq x y z
N MET A 1 -4.05 17.23 -3.68
CA MET A 1 -4.07 16.13 -2.68
C MET A 1 -2.87 15.26 -2.97
N ALA A 2 -2.13 14.91 -1.95
CA ALA A 2 -1.08 13.93 -2.06
C ALA A 2 -1.69 12.60 -2.54
N ASN A 3 -1.00 11.91 -3.42
CA ASN A 3 -1.45 10.59 -3.89
C ASN A 3 -1.09 9.58 -2.80
N LYS A 4 -2.06 9.17 -2.01
CA LYS A 4 -1.91 8.24 -0.88
C LYS A 4 -1.16 6.95 -1.27
N ILE A 5 -1.38 6.46 -2.51
CA ILE A 5 -0.68 5.28 -3.02
C ILE A 5 0.80 5.59 -3.17
N ASN A 6 1.15 6.73 -3.78
CA ASN A 6 2.56 7.11 -3.97
C ASN A 6 3.25 7.28 -2.62
N GLU A 7 2.63 7.98 -1.67
CA GLU A 7 3.20 8.17 -0.33
C GLU A 7 3.41 6.86 0.41
N ALA A 8 2.46 5.92 0.32
CA ALA A 8 2.59 4.60 0.93
C ALA A 8 3.75 3.81 0.30
N VAL A 9 3.84 3.78 -1.03
CA VAL A 9 4.91 3.05 -1.73
C VAL A 9 6.27 3.70 -1.50
N GLU A 10 6.37 5.03 -1.57
CA GLU A 10 7.61 5.77 -1.27
C GLU A 10 8.08 5.51 0.15
N PHE A 11 7.16 5.46 1.13
CA PHE A 11 7.51 5.10 2.50
C PHE A 11 8.15 3.70 2.56
N VAL A 12 7.55 2.68 1.90
CA VAL A 12 8.10 1.32 1.90
C VAL A 12 9.47 1.28 1.22
N ILE A 13 9.62 1.95 0.07
CA ILE A 13 10.90 2.01 -0.65
C ILE A 13 11.98 2.67 0.22
N ASN A 14 11.67 3.79 0.88
CA ASN A 14 12.62 4.46 1.75
C ASN A 14 13.07 3.57 2.92
N VAL A 15 12.17 2.76 3.49
CA VAL A 15 12.53 1.77 4.52
C VAL A 15 13.37 0.63 3.92
N CYS A 16 13.13 0.21 2.67
CA CYS A 16 13.97 -0.78 1.98
C CYS A 16 15.41 -0.29 1.72
N ASP A 17 15.59 1.03 1.59
CA ASP A 17 16.90 1.66 1.35
C ASP A 17 17.62 2.08 2.64
N ASP A 18 16.95 1.92 3.80
CA ASP A 18 17.46 2.33 5.11
C ASP A 18 17.78 1.12 5.99
N ASN A 19 19.04 0.70 6.01
CA ASN A 19 19.52 -0.43 6.81
C ASN A 19 19.45 -0.21 8.35
N SER A 20 18.98 0.95 8.82
CA SER A 20 18.67 1.15 10.25
C SER A 20 17.41 0.40 10.70
N HIS A 21 16.62 -0.09 9.73
CA HIS A 21 15.45 -0.93 9.94
C HIS A 21 15.69 -2.34 9.40
N GLY A 22 15.50 -3.35 10.24
CA GLY A 22 15.57 -4.77 9.87
C GLY A 22 14.24 -5.49 10.06
N TYR A 23 14.26 -6.81 9.88
CA TYR A 23 13.09 -7.63 10.09
C TYR A 23 12.95 -8.06 11.56
N SER A 24 11.82 -7.76 12.19
CA SER A 24 11.50 -8.28 13.51
C SER A 24 9.99 -8.41 13.72
N GLN A 25 9.52 -9.56 14.25
CA GLN A 25 8.15 -9.69 14.75
C GLN A 25 7.98 -9.18 16.19
N VAL A 26 9.07 -8.91 16.88
CA VAL A 26 9.05 -8.39 18.27
C VAL A 26 9.07 -6.87 18.26
N HIS A 27 9.98 -6.24 17.51
CA HIS A 27 10.16 -4.79 17.43
C HIS A 27 9.60 -4.20 16.13
N ARG A 28 8.40 -4.59 15.75
CA ARG A 28 7.81 -4.54 14.41
C ARG A 28 7.12 -3.26 13.98
N TRP A 29 7.15 -2.19 14.75
CA TRP A 29 6.40 -0.95 14.43
C TRP A 29 7.32 0.23 14.15
N GLY A 30 8.50 0.00 13.55
CA GLY A 30 9.47 1.03 13.23
C GLY A 30 10.25 1.55 14.43
N ASN A 31 10.36 0.74 15.50
CA ASN A 31 11.18 1.07 16.65
C ASN A 31 11.96 -0.19 17.12
N PRO A 32 13.09 -0.53 16.49
CA PRO A 32 13.54 0.08 15.22
C PRO A 32 12.98 -0.59 13.96
N ASP A 33 12.50 -1.82 14.02
CA ASP A 33 12.31 -2.73 12.90
C ASP A 33 10.85 -2.87 12.45
N TYR A 34 10.65 -3.65 11.38
CA TYR A 34 9.33 -4.01 10.87
C TYR A 34 9.23 -5.51 10.62
N ASP A 35 8.01 -6.06 10.63
CA ASP A 35 7.68 -7.29 9.93
C ASP A 35 6.90 -6.99 8.64
N CYS A 36 6.57 -8.04 7.87
CA CYS A 36 5.88 -7.89 6.59
C CYS A 36 4.59 -7.07 6.70
N SER A 37 3.78 -7.35 7.72
CA SER A 37 2.48 -6.69 7.89
C SER A 37 2.59 -5.30 8.49
N SER A 38 3.43 -5.10 9.50
CA SER A 38 3.57 -3.80 10.14
C SER A 38 4.16 -2.74 9.23
N LEU A 39 5.05 -3.11 8.30
CA LEU A 39 5.59 -2.21 7.29
C LEU A 39 4.47 -1.69 6.39
N ILE A 40 3.67 -2.57 5.80
CA ILE A 40 2.58 -2.20 4.89
C ILE A 40 1.47 -1.43 5.61
N ILE A 41 1.10 -1.87 6.81
CA ILE A 41 0.10 -1.19 7.64
C ILE A 41 0.56 0.24 8.00
N THR A 42 1.83 0.40 8.39
CA THR A 42 2.39 1.71 8.71
C THR A 42 2.44 2.62 7.48
N ALA A 43 2.81 2.09 6.32
CA ALA A 43 2.87 2.83 5.07
C ALA A 43 1.52 3.46 4.72
N PHE A 44 0.46 2.68 4.72
CA PHE A 44 -0.88 3.18 4.42
C PHE A 44 -1.42 4.12 5.51
N GLU A 45 -1.18 3.82 6.78
CA GLU A 45 -1.57 4.73 7.87
C GLU A 45 -0.92 6.11 7.72
N LYS A 46 0.38 6.16 7.43
CA LYS A 46 1.12 7.42 7.22
C LYS A 46 0.66 8.18 5.97
N SER A 47 0.21 7.48 4.93
CA SER A 47 -0.36 8.09 3.71
C SER A 47 -1.80 8.59 3.90
N GLY A 48 -2.36 8.52 5.11
CA GLY A 48 -3.73 8.96 5.43
C GLY A 48 -4.81 7.94 5.07
N VAL A 49 -4.45 6.66 4.91
CA VAL A 49 -5.41 5.54 4.85
C VAL A 49 -5.43 4.87 6.22
N PRO A 50 -6.45 5.04 7.06
CA PRO A 50 -6.42 4.73 8.48
C PRO A 50 -6.57 3.22 8.76
N VAL A 51 -5.71 2.37 8.17
CA VAL A 51 -5.79 0.92 8.31
C VAL A 51 -5.41 0.45 9.72
N LYS A 52 -4.36 1.04 10.32
CA LYS A 52 -3.93 0.73 11.68
C LYS A 52 -4.96 1.21 12.70
N THR A 53 -5.42 2.45 12.54
CA THR A 53 -6.48 3.06 13.37
C THR A 53 -7.76 2.23 13.33
N ASN A 54 -8.09 1.58 12.21
CA ASN A 54 -9.23 0.68 12.06
C ASN A 54 -8.93 -0.77 12.45
N GLY A 55 -7.79 -1.04 13.08
CA GLY A 55 -7.50 -2.29 13.76
C GLY A 55 -6.68 -3.30 12.95
N ALA A 56 -6.05 -2.92 11.83
CA ALA A 56 -5.09 -3.79 11.16
C ALA A 56 -3.86 -3.96 12.04
N THR A 57 -3.48 -5.21 12.35
CA THR A 57 -2.37 -5.52 13.24
C THR A 57 -1.44 -6.61 12.72
N TYR A 58 -1.89 -7.49 11.84
CA TYR A 58 -1.12 -8.59 11.29
C TYR A 58 -1.79 -9.11 10.00
N THR A 59 -1.09 -9.94 9.24
CA THR A 59 -1.58 -10.47 7.95
C THR A 59 -2.93 -11.16 8.03
N GLY A 60 -3.29 -11.76 9.16
CA GLY A 60 -4.57 -12.46 9.31
C GLY A 60 -5.80 -11.56 9.33
N ASN A 61 -5.67 -10.32 9.79
CA ASN A 61 -6.80 -9.38 9.82
C ASN A 61 -6.73 -8.28 8.75
N MET A 62 -5.62 -8.18 8.00
CA MET A 62 -5.44 -7.15 6.97
C MET A 62 -6.56 -7.14 5.94
N TYR A 63 -6.97 -8.30 5.40
CA TYR A 63 -8.02 -8.35 4.39
C TYR A 63 -9.26 -7.58 4.79
N ASN A 64 -9.85 -7.95 5.93
CA ASN A 64 -11.11 -7.36 6.38
C ASN A 64 -11.00 -5.87 6.69
N VAL A 65 -9.88 -5.45 7.28
CA VAL A 65 -9.67 -4.04 7.63
C VAL A 65 -9.41 -3.21 6.37
N PHE A 66 -8.57 -3.69 5.46
CA PHE A 66 -8.26 -2.99 4.22
C PHE A 66 -9.50 -2.78 3.35
N ILE A 67 -10.35 -3.82 3.20
CA ILE A 67 -11.63 -3.66 2.48
C ILE A 67 -12.51 -2.56 3.11
N LYS A 68 -12.57 -2.49 4.45
CA LYS A 68 -13.35 -1.45 5.15
C LYS A 68 -12.77 -0.04 4.98
N THR A 69 -11.48 0.08 4.70
CA THR A 69 -10.75 1.35 4.61
C THR A 69 -10.51 1.83 3.17
N GLY A 70 -11.21 1.27 2.19
CA GLY A 70 -11.20 1.77 0.81
C GLY A 70 -10.46 0.88 -0.19
N PHE A 71 -9.96 -0.29 0.22
CA PHE A 71 -9.41 -1.26 -0.73
C PHE A 71 -10.52 -2.09 -1.38
N VAL A 72 -10.23 -2.55 -2.59
CA VAL A 72 -11.03 -3.54 -3.32
C VAL A 72 -10.21 -4.78 -3.61
N ASP A 73 -10.83 -5.95 -3.56
CA ASP A 73 -10.20 -7.20 -3.96
C ASP A 73 -10.19 -7.30 -5.49
N VAL A 74 -8.99 -7.25 -6.07
CA VAL A 74 -8.76 -7.37 -7.51
C VAL A 74 -8.09 -8.68 -7.90
N THR A 75 -8.05 -9.67 -7.02
CA THR A 75 -7.36 -10.95 -7.21
C THR A 75 -7.71 -11.61 -8.54
N LYS A 76 -8.99 -11.59 -8.91
CA LYS A 76 -9.47 -12.20 -10.18
C LYS A 76 -9.00 -11.46 -11.43
N LYS A 77 -8.44 -10.25 -11.31
CA LYS A 77 -7.92 -9.43 -12.41
C LYS A 77 -6.41 -9.57 -12.59
N VAL A 78 -5.76 -10.36 -11.75
CA VAL A 78 -4.30 -10.50 -11.70
C VAL A 78 -3.90 -11.95 -11.92
N ASN A 79 -2.91 -12.18 -12.75
CA ASN A 79 -2.26 -13.47 -12.86
C ASN A 79 -1.24 -13.63 -11.70
N LEU A 80 -1.62 -14.33 -10.65
CA LEU A 80 -0.78 -14.53 -9.46
C LEU A 80 0.51 -15.31 -9.70
N LYS A 81 0.66 -15.98 -10.85
CA LYS A 81 1.92 -16.68 -11.19
C LYS A 81 2.97 -15.72 -11.78
N THR A 82 2.52 -14.71 -12.51
CA THR A 82 3.40 -13.80 -13.27
C THR A 82 3.40 -12.36 -12.75
N GLY A 83 2.39 -11.97 -11.96
CA GLY A 83 2.16 -10.59 -11.56
C GLY A 83 1.50 -9.71 -12.65
N GLU A 84 1.11 -10.29 -13.79
CA GLU A 84 0.40 -9.56 -14.83
C GLU A 84 -0.95 -9.05 -14.32
N GLY A 85 -1.25 -7.77 -14.59
CA GLY A 85 -2.46 -7.09 -14.08
C GLY A 85 -2.28 -6.40 -12.72
N LEU A 86 -1.10 -6.50 -12.08
CA LEU A 86 -0.76 -5.72 -10.91
C LEU A 86 -0.60 -4.23 -11.26
N HIS A 87 -1.11 -3.38 -10.40
CA HIS A 87 -0.92 -1.94 -10.46
C HIS A 87 -0.06 -1.46 -9.28
N TYR A 88 0.67 -0.37 -9.51
CA TYR A 88 1.49 0.28 -8.48
C TYR A 88 0.67 0.55 -7.20
N GLY A 89 1.18 0.09 -6.06
CA GLY A 89 0.51 0.16 -4.77
C GLY A 89 -0.43 -1.00 -4.44
N ASP A 90 -0.59 -2.00 -5.33
CA ASP A 90 -1.34 -3.22 -5.00
C ASP A 90 -0.64 -3.97 -3.85
N VAL A 91 -1.42 -4.37 -2.86
CA VAL A 91 -0.95 -5.17 -1.73
C VAL A 91 -1.26 -6.63 -1.98
N LEU A 92 -0.22 -7.45 -2.08
CA LEU A 92 -0.33 -8.91 -2.16
C LEU A 92 -0.38 -9.48 -0.75
N LEU A 93 -1.30 -10.39 -0.51
CA LEU A 93 -1.57 -10.91 0.83
C LEU A 93 -1.83 -12.42 0.82
N THR A 94 -1.14 -13.13 1.71
CA THR A 94 -1.47 -14.48 2.16
C THR A 94 -1.74 -14.41 3.67
N PRO A 95 -3.03 -14.46 4.09
CA PRO A 95 -3.39 -14.33 5.50
C PRO A 95 -2.64 -15.30 6.41
N ASN A 96 -2.22 -14.83 7.57
CA ASN A 96 -1.41 -15.54 8.57
C ASN A 96 0.00 -15.96 8.10
N HIS A 97 0.44 -15.48 6.92
CA HIS A 97 1.76 -15.82 6.38
C HIS A 97 2.56 -14.57 5.96
N HIS A 98 2.17 -13.92 4.84
CA HIS A 98 3.01 -12.90 4.25
C HIS A 98 2.23 -11.83 3.51
N THR A 99 2.85 -10.64 3.36
CA THR A 99 2.33 -9.55 2.55
C THR A 99 3.46 -8.67 2.01
N GLU A 100 3.30 -8.17 0.80
CA GLU A 100 4.19 -7.23 0.13
C GLU A 100 3.39 -6.22 -0.69
N ILE A 101 4.03 -5.13 -1.10
CA ILE A 101 3.43 -4.12 -1.98
C ILE A 101 4.09 -4.12 -3.35
N TYR A 102 3.29 -4.00 -4.41
CA TYR A 102 3.79 -3.91 -5.78
C TYR A 102 4.28 -2.49 -6.08
N VAL A 103 5.55 -2.36 -6.44
CA VAL A 103 6.22 -1.06 -6.68
C VAL A 103 6.45 -0.76 -8.17
N GLY A 104 5.76 -1.50 -9.06
CA GLY A 104 5.95 -1.35 -10.51
C GLY A 104 7.12 -2.18 -11.07
N ASN A 105 7.27 -2.17 -12.39
CA ASN A 105 8.38 -2.82 -13.10
C ASN A 105 8.61 -4.30 -12.69
N ASN A 106 7.54 -5.02 -12.44
CA ASN A 106 7.55 -6.41 -11.98
C ASN A 106 8.38 -6.61 -10.69
N LYS A 107 8.21 -5.68 -9.73
CA LYS A 107 8.90 -5.72 -8.43
C LYS A 107 7.91 -5.62 -7.26
N LEU A 108 8.27 -6.28 -6.18
CA LEU A 108 7.62 -6.22 -4.87
C LEU A 108 8.58 -5.60 -3.85
N ALA A 109 8.04 -4.93 -2.85
CA ALA A 109 8.78 -4.42 -1.71
C ALA A 109 8.13 -4.91 -0.41
N GLY A 110 8.95 -5.28 0.56
CA GLY A 110 8.46 -5.79 1.85
C GLY A 110 9.57 -6.22 2.79
N ALA A 111 9.18 -6.60 4.01
CA ALA A 111 10.05 -7.18 5.01
C ALA A 111 9.89 -8.72 5.00
N HIS A 112 10.98 -9.45 4.99
CA HIS A 112 10.98 -10.88 4.62
C HIS A 112 11.36 -11.81 5.77
N HIS A 113 12.55 -11.68 6.33
CA HIS A 113 13.10 -12.50 7.41
C HIS A 113 14.28 -11.77 8.06
N ASP A 114 14.65 -12.14 9.26
CA ASP A 114 15.79 -11.59 9.99
C ASP A 114 17.15 -12.08 9.45
N GLU A 115 18.24 -11.61 10.06
CA GLU A 115 19.63 -11.89 9.72
C GLU A 115 19.97 -13.40 9.72
N ASN A 116 19.19 -14.22 10.42
CA ASN A 116 19.36 -15.67 10.51
C ASN A 116 18.36 -16.46 9.64
N GLY A 117 17.56 -15.78 8.82
CA GLY A 117 16.47 -16.38 8.06
C GLY A 117 15.24 -16.75 8.90
N GLY A 118 15.14 -16.21 10.13
CA GLY A 118 14.02 -16.38 11.07
C GLY A 118 13.07 -15.21 11.09
N VAL A 119 12.35 -15.06 12.20
CA VAL A 119 11.30 -14.05 12.36
C VAL A 119 11.42 -13.19 13.62
N ILE A 120 12.38 -13.52 14.49
CA ILE A 120 12.51 -12.87 15.79
C ILE A 120 13.17 -11.50 15.66
N GLY A 121 14.23 -11.38 14.83
CA GLY A 121 15.06 -10.18 14.72
C GLY A 121 15.84 -9.93 16.01
N ARG A 122 17.03 -10.52 16.12
CA ARG A 122 17.86 -10.43 17.34
C ARG A 122 18.67 -9.16 17.40
N GLN A 123 19.03 -8.62 16.23
CA GLN A 123 19.77 -7.38 16.09
C GLN A 123 18.88 -6.33 15.46
N ALA A 124 19.00 -5.09 15.90
CA ALA A 124 18.30 -3.96 15.34
C ALA A 124 18.90 -3.55 13.98
N GLY A 125 18.07 -3.24 13.00
CA GLY A 125 18.49 -2.89 11.66
C GLY A 125 18.69 -4.09 10.73
N ASP A 126 18.94 -3.83 9.44
CA ASP A 126 19.18 -4.85 8.42
C ASP A 126 20.66 -5.16 8.31
N GLN A 127 21.10 -6.30 8.83
CA GLN A 127 22.50 -6.76 8.80
C GLN A 127 22.86 -7.40 7.45
N THR A 128 21.87 -7.79 6.67
CA THR A 128 22.09 -8.53 5.41
C THR A 128 21.90 -7.66 4.17
N GLY A 129 21.25 -6.50 4.31
CA GLY A 129 20.79 -5.65 3.22
C GLY A 129 19.63 -6.27 2.42
N THR A 130 18.97 -7.30 2.98
CA THR A 130 17.88 -8.04 2.32
C THR A 130 16.72 -8.41 3.21
N GLU A 131 16.78 -8.04 4.48
CA GLU A 131 15.71 -8.29 5.45
C GLU A 131 14.45 -7.51 5.08
N ILE A 132 14.64 -6.23 4.70
CA ILE A 132 13.61 -5.38 4.10
C ILE A 132 14.15 -4.92 2.76
N SER A 133 13.52 -5.31 1.65
CA SER A 133 14.11 -5.04 0.33
C SER A 133 13.09 -5.02 -0.80
N VAL A 134 13.50 -4.40 -1.91
CA VAL A 134 12.79 -4.48 -3.20
C VAL A 134 13.31 -5.68 -3.98
N ARG A 135 12.40 -6.58 -4.39
CA ARG A 135 12.72 -7.83 -5.12
C ARG A 135 11.99 -7.89 -6.45
N LYS A 136 12.46 -8.71 -7.38
CA LYS A 136 11.66 -9.10 -8.55
C LYS A 136 10.42 -9.86 -8.08
N TYR A 137 9.31 -9.69 -8.82
CA TYR A 137 8.12 -10.50 -8.58
C TYR A 137 8.49 -11.99 -8.55
N TYR A 138 7.92 -12.73 -7.62
CA TYR A 138 8.10 -14.17 -7.49
C TYR A 138 6.76 -14.85 -7.23
N ASN A 139 6.64 -16.09 -7.68
CA ASN A 139 5.44 -16.90 -7.49
C ASN A 139 5.37 -17.42 -6.04
N TYR A 140 4.81 -16.60 -5.17
CA TYR A 140 4.44 -16.99 -3.80
C TYR A 140 2.98 -17.46 -3.81
N PRO A 141 2.50 -18.28 -2.88
CA PRO A 141 1.08 -18.68 -2.82
C PRO A 141 0.16 -17.52 -2.39
N TRP A 142 0.22 -16.42 -3.14
CA TRP A 142 -0.63 -15.25 -2.92
C TRP A 142 -2.10 -15.63 -2.98
N ARG A 143 -2.89 -15.17 -2.01
CA ARG A 143 -4.34 -15.45 -1.95
C ARG A 143 -5.18 -14.26 -2.35
N TYR A 144 -4.71 -13.05 -2.08
CA TYR A 144 -5.43 -11.81 -2.37
C TYR A 144 -4.50 -10.76 -2.95
N VAL A 145 -5.07 -9.93 -3.82
CA VAL A 145 -4.51 -8.66 -4.26
C VAL A 145 -5.50 -7.57 -3.90
N LEU A 146 -5.08 -6.66 -3.02
CA LEU A 146 -5.89 -5.57 -2.50
C LEU A 146 -5.41 -4.27 -3.10
N ARG A 147 -6.30 -3.57 -3.82
CA ARG A 147 -6.04 -2.28 -4.46
C ARG A 147 -6.75 -1.18 -3.70
N TYR A 148 -6.01 -0.17 -3.25
CA TYR A 148 -6.61 1.02 -2.70
C TYR A 148 -7.27 1.84 -3.81
N VAL A 149 -8.51 2.23 -3.58
CA VAL A 149 -9.27 3.10 -4.48
C VAL A 149 -9.73 4.30 -3.67
N ASP A 150 -9.16 5.47 -3.96
CA ASP A 150 -9.61 6.70 -3.30
C ASP A 150 -11.12 6.91 -3.61
N THR A 151 -11.86 7.46 -2.66
CA THR A 151 -13.27 7.82 -2.87
C THR A 151 -13.44 8.71 -4.09
N ILE A 152 -12.45 9.56 -4.34
CA ILE A 152 -12.39 10.42 -5.52
C ILE A 152 -12.30 9.61 -6.83
N ASP A 153 -11.64 8.45 -6.82
CA ASP A 153 -11.56 7.56 -7.99
C ASP A 153 -12.85 6.76 -8.25
N LYS A 154 -13.78 6.75 -7.30
CA LYS A 154 -15.12 6.14 -7.44
C LYS A 154 -16.14 7.06 -8.10
N ILE A 155 -15.79 8.32 -8.36
CA ILE A 155 -16.68 9.27 -9.03
C ILE A 155 -16.81 8.88 -10.50
N LEU A 156 -17.93 8.26 -10.85
CA LEU A 156 -18.22 7.76 -12.19
C LEU A 156 -19.15 8.68 -12.99
N THR A 157 -19.93 9.50 -12.30
CA THR A 157 -20.94 10.39 -12.87
C THR A 157 -20.81 11.81 -12.31
N ILE A 158 -21.50 12.76 -12.96
CA ILE A 158 -21.60 14.14 -12.44
C ILE A 158 -22.32 14.14 -11.10
N ASP A 159 -23.33 13.29 -10.91
CA ASP A 159 -24.07 13.20 -9.64
C ASP A 159 -23.18 12.68 -8.52
N ASP A 160 -22.33 11.67 -8.79
CA ASP A 160 -21.33 11.21 -7.82
C ASP A 160 -20.35 12.32 -7.44
N LEU A 161 -19.91 13.14 -8.42
CA LEU A 161 -19.04 14.27 -8.17
C LEU A 161 -19.75 15.35 -7.31
N VAL A 162 -20.99 15.66 -7.60
CA VAL A 162 -21.78 16.62 -6.81
C VAL A 162 -21.95 16.13 -5.37
N ASN A 163 -22.27 14.84 -5.18
CA ASN A 163 -22.39 14.24 -3.87
C ASN A 163 -21.07 14.27 -3.08
N ALA A 164 -19.94 13.97 -3.72
CA ALA A 164 -18.61 14.06 -3.14
C ALA A 164 -18.23 15.50 -2.73
N ILE A 165 -18.67 16.50 -3.50
CA ILE A 165 -18.49 17.92 -3.15
C ILE A 165 -19.34 18.30 -1.94
N ILE A 166 -20.60 17.87 -1.91
CA ILE A 166 -21.53 18.16 -0.81
C ILE A 166 -21.08 17.49 0.49
N SER A 167 -20.59 16.25 0.42
CA SER A 167 -20.04 15.50 1.57
C SER A 167 -18.72 16.05 2.10
N GLY A 168 -18.11 17.01 1.39
CA GLY A 168 -16.87 17.68 1.83
C GLY A 168 -15.57 16.98 1.43
N GLU A 169 -15.63 15.93 0.60
CA GLU A 169 -14.43 15.19 0.15
C GLU A 169 -13.40 16.07 -0.58
N PHE A 170 -13.85 17.16 -1.20
CA PHE A 170 -12.99 18.16 -1.83
C PHE A 170 -12.60 19.32 -0.91
N GLY A 171 -13.01 19.31 0.38
CA GLY A 171 -12.78 20.39 1.31
C GLY A 171 -13.75 21.56 1.10
N ASN A 172 -13.43 22.74 1.66
CA ASN A 172 -14.28 23.93 1.63
C ASN A 172 -13.54 25.14 1.04
N GLY A 173 -14.30 26.14 0.55
CA GLY A 173 -13.77 27.42 0.08
C GLY A 173 -12.69 27.27 -1.01
N GLU A 174 -11.57 27.95 -0.85
CA GLU A 174 -10.45 27.92 -1.81
C GLU A 174 -9.81 26.52 -1.91
N GLN A 175 -9.75 25.79 -0.81
CA GLN A 175 -9.26 24.41 -0.80
C GLN A 175 -10.07 23.51 -1.75
N ARG A 176 -11.40 23.69 -1.78
CA ARG A 176 -12.27 22.97 -2.70
C ARG A 176 -11.95 23.23 -4.15
N LYS A 177 -11.73 24.51 -4.51
CA LYS A 177 -11.39 24.90 -5.88
C LYS A 177 -10.08 24.26 -6.33
N GLU A 178 -9.06 24.31 -5.50
CA GLU A 178 -7.75 23.74 -5.78
C GLU A 178 -7.83 22.21 -5.96
N ASN A 179 -8.54 21.53 -5.07
CA ASN A 179 -8.70 20.08 -5.10
C ASN A 179 -9.50 19.62 -6.33
N LEU A 180 -10.57 20.32 -6.70
CA LEU A 180 -11.32 20.06 -7.93
C LEU A 180 -10.47 20.27 -9.17
N TYR A 181 -9.70 21.35 -9.23
CA TYR A 181 -8.79 21.61 -10.34
C TYR A 181 -7.78 20.47 -10.52
N LYS A 182 -7.12 20.04 -9.44
CA LYS A 182 -6.18 18.91 -9.46
C LYS A 182 -6.86 17.61 -9.92
N TYR A 183 -8.06 17.33 -9.42
CA TYR A 183 -8.84 16.16 -9.83
C TYR A 183 -9.10 16.14 -11.35
N PHE A 184 -9.60 17.25 -11.90
CA PHE A 184 -9.86 17.33 -13.34
C PHE A 184 -8.60 17.22 -14.18
N GLN A 185 -7.50 17.86 -13.79
CA GLN A 185 -6.22 17.74 -14.48
C GLN A 185 -5.72 16.28 -14.50
N GLN A 186 -5.82 15.58 -13.38
CA GLN A 186 -5.47 14.16 -13.32
C GLN A 186 -6.31 13.34 -14.29
N LYS A 187 -7.63 13.49 -14.26
CA LYS A 187 -8.54 12.73 -15.16
C LYS A 187 -8.31 13.02 -16.65
N VAL A 188 -8.00 14.26 -17.01
CA VAL A 188 -7.61 14.63 -18.37
C VAL A 188 -6.32 13.92 -18.78
N ASN A 189 -5.29 13.96 -17.93
CA ASN A 189 -4.01 13.31 -18.21
C ASN A 189 -4.14 11.78 -18.32
N GLU A 190 -4.96 11.15 -17.48
CA GLU A 190 -5.25 9.71 -17.58
C GLU A 190 -5.90 9.36 -18.91
N LYS A 191 -6.85 10.18 -19.36
CA LYS A 191 -7.55 9.95 -20.63
C LYS A 191 -6.61 10.12 -21.84
N LEU A 192 -5.75 11.14 -21.82
CA LEU A 192 -4.77 11.38 -22.89
C LEU A 192 -3.72 10.27 -23.01
N ARG A 193 -3.39 9.58 -21.91
CA ARG A 193 -2.43 8.45 -21.93
C ARG A 193 -3.05 7.15 -22.46
N ARG A 194 -4.37 7.07 -22.54
CA ARG A 194 -5.12 5.89 -23.03
C ARG A 194 -5.58 6.02 -24.47
N SER A 195 -5.45 7.20 -25.06
CA SER A 195 -5.70 7.52 -26.47
C SER A 195 -4.41 7.45 -27.29
#